data_b4b7ed4eb2cbc1de67c55945ad0b1c28
#
_entry.id   b4b7ed4eb2cbc1de67c55945ad0b1c28
#
_cell.length_a   1.000
_cell.length_b   1.000
_cell.length_c   1.000
_cell.angle_alpha   90.00
_cell.angle_beta   90.00
_cell.angle_gamma   90.00
#
_symmetry.space_group_name_H-M   'P 1'
#
loop_
_entity.id
_entity.type
_entity.pdbx_description
1 polymer ?
#
loop_
_entity_poly.entity_id
_entity_poly.type
_entity_poly.pdbx_seq_one_letter_code
_entity_poly.pdbx_strand_id
1 'polypeptide(L)'
;MEKRSHQESSLYLDTVDRSKLDFDFEKVCSVSLSPTNVYCCLVCGRFFQGRGKSSHAYFHSINDDHYVFLNMETYEVYVLPEGYKETSRYLDDIKSVANPVYEESQIKKLDVDKTSYTLTNKVYRPGYIGINNIKHSDYANVVIQLLSHTKPLRNYLLLHPKSESAIVAALSQITRRIWNPRAFKNHVSPHELVNLAEKLSQGKFSANFQADPCQFLVWLLVQTHLGLGGSSKPGSSLIHQIFQGKLNKTTQKLIEREVDGKSVFDVKSSKTTCIPFLLLTLDLPPESVFKDGDNDTTLEHVPLTTLLKKYDGVTCEELAGERNTYQIVSLPKYLILHYKRFSTLPDGTKEYNGTIVNFPLKGLDMAPYTKGLEGKYNLITNITCEGGEEKEWSVQLHDEGRKSWVDVRDLVISDVTELGQDSLYLKDTYIQVWKRVN
;
A
#
# COMPACT_ATOMS: atom_id res chain seq x y z
N MET A 1 -9.04 -46.81 35.48
CA MET A 1 -8.03 -45.91 36.09
C MET A 1 -7.53 -44.97 34.99
N GLU A 2 -8.22 -43.86 34.78
CA GLU A 2 -7.80 -42.83 33.86
C GLU A 2 -6.64 -42.04 34.47
N LYS A 3 -5.49 -42.04 33.81
CA LYS A 3 -4.40 -41.15 34.13
C LYS A 3 -4.83 -39.73 33.81
N ARG A 4 -5.21 -38.94 34.79
CA ARG A 4 -5.26 -37.50 34.74
C ARG A 4 -3.83 -37.03 34.42
N SER A 5 -3.60 -36.57 33.21
CA SER A 5 -2.40 -35.81 32.87
C SER A 5 -2.39 -34.55 33.74
N HIS A 6 -1.48 -34.46 34.68
CA HIS A 6 -1.13 -33.24 35.36
C HIS A 6 -0.74 -32.22 34.25
N GLN A 7 -1.61 -31.26 34.02
CA GLN A 7 -1.23 -30.00 33.36
C GLN A 7 -0.31 -29.32 34.38
N GLU A 8 1.01 -29.54 34.21
CA GLU A 8 2.00 -28.72 34.91
C GLU A 8 1.69 -27.29 34.50
N SER A 9 1.20 -26.49 35.41
CA SER A 9 1.13 -25.03 35.24
C SER A 9 2.56 -24.59 35.08
N SER A 10 2.94 -24.19 33.87
CA SER A 10 4.28 -23.74 33.63
C SER A 10 4.62 -22.59 34.57
N LEU A 11 5.67 -22.77 35.35
CA LEU A 11 6.21 -21.73 36.22
C LEU A 11 6.49 -20.49 35.34
N TYR A 12 6.18 -19.30 35.79
CA TYR A 12 6.48 -17.99 35.19
C TYR A 12 5.52 -17.49 34.09
N LEU A 13 4.47 -18.21 33.66
CA LEU A 13 3.53 -17.69 32.66
C LEU A 13 2.70 -16.50 33.14
N ASP A 14 2.52 -16.39 34.45
CA ASP A 14 1.85 -15.27 35.13
C ASP A 14 2.64 -13.96 35.07
N THR A 15 3.96 -14.03 34.80
CA THR A 15 4.82 -12.86 34.65
C THR A 15 4.74 -12.22 33.27
N VAL A 16 4.09 -12.87 32.31
CA VAL A 16 3.97 -12.40 30.90
C VAL A 16 3.08 -11.17 30.82
N ASP A 17 3.65 -10.05 30.36
CA ASP A 17 2.97 -8.77 30.21
C ASP A 17 2.73 -8.41 28.74
N ARG A 18 1.52 -8.71 28.26
CA ARG A 18 1.11 -8.46 26.87
C ARG A 18 1.11 -6.98 26.49
N SER A 19 0.95 -6.08 27.46
CA SER A 19 0.90 -4.63 27.23
C SER A 19 2.25 -4.04 26.78
N LYS A 20 3.32 -4.72 27.13
CA LYS A 20 4.70 -4.34 26.76
C LYS A 20 5.18 -4.94 25.45
N LEU A 21 4.39 -5.85 24.84
CA LEU A 21 4.80 -6.55 23.63
C LEU A 21 4.46 -5.73 22.39
N ASP A 22 5.49 -5.33 21.66
CA ASP A 22 5.39 -4.69 20.35
C ASP A 22 6.31 -5.39 19.34
N PHE A 23 5.70 -6.01 18.33
CA PHE A 23 6.42 -6.76 17.30
C PHE A 23 6.59 -5.96 15.99
N ASP A 24 6.21 -4.69 15.95
CA ASP A 24 6.30 -3.84 14.74
C ASP A 24 7.71 -3.27 14.54
N PHE A 25 8.52 -3.24 15.59
CA PHE A 25 9.90 -2.76 15.51
C PHE A 25 10.86 -3.80 14.92
N GLU A 26 12.04 -3.32 14.52
CA GLU A 26 13.12 -4.20 14.06
C GLU A 26 13.51 -5.19 15.16
N LYS A 27 13.65 -6.44 14.76
CA LYS A 27 14.01 -7.56 15.64
C LYS A 27 15.53 -7.61 15.81
N VAL A 28 16.07 -6.64 16.51
CA VAL A 28 17.50 -6.55 16.82
C VAL A 28 17.75 -6.64 18.31
N CYS A 29 18.84 -7.27 18.70
CA CYS A 29 19.23 -7.37 20.10
C CYS A 29 19.46 -5.99 20.70
N SER A 30 18.86 -5.68 21.83
CA SER A 30 18.99 -4.40 22.53
C SER A 30 20.43 -4.11 23.04
N VAL A 31 21.30 -5.12 23.06
CA VAL A 31 22.68 -5.00 23.53
C VAL A 31 23.69 -5.05 22.39
N SER A 32 23.63 -6.10 21.56
CA SER A 32 24.60 -6.33 20.48
C SER A 32 24.21 -5.70 19.14
N LEU A 33 22.97 -5.20 18.99
CA LEU A 33 22.37 -4.71 17.74
C LEU A 33 22.36 -5.76 16.61
N SER A 34 22.59 -7.03 16.94
CA SER A 34 22.57 -8.14 15.99
C SER A 34 21.14 -8.56 15.66
N PRO A 35 20.79 -8.79 14.39
CA PRO A 35 19.49 -9.30 13.97
C PRO A 35 19.40 -10.83 13.99
N THR A 36 20.48 -11.55 14.34
CA THR A 36 20.54 -13.00 14.28
C THR A 36 20.19 -13.65 15.60
N ASN A 37 19.41 -14.76 15.54
CA ASN A 37 19.04 -15.58 16.71
C ASN A 37 18.44 -14.73 17.85
N VAL A 38 17.45 -13.89 17.52
CA VAL A 38 16.82 -12.93 18.43
C VAL A 38 15.64 -13.54 19.16
N TYR A 39 15.56 -13.27 20.47
CA TYR A 39 14.49 -13.66 21.37
C TYR A 39 13.84 -12.41 21.96
N CYS A 40 12.50 -12.35 21.94
CA CYS A 40 11.72 -11.34 22.64
C CYS A 40 11.44 -11.78 24.07
N CYS A 41 11.81 -11.00 25.07
CA CYS A 41 11.38 -11.20 26.44
C CYS A 41 9.88 -10.90 26.57
N LEU A 42 9.05 -11.86 26.97
CA LEU A 42 7.60 -11.68 27.07
C LEU A 42 7.17 -10.93 28.37
N VAL A 43 8.11 -10.56 29.21
CA VAL A 43 7.87 -9.78 30.43
C VAL A 43 8.08 -8.29 30.20
N CYS A 44 9.15 -7.89 29.49
CA CYS A 44 9.48 -6.48 29.25
C CYS A 44 9.41 -6.01 27.78
N GLY A 45 9.18 -6.93 26.83
CA GLY A 45 9.08 -6.62 25.39
C GLY A 45 10.42 -6.37 24.68
N ARG A 46 11.56 -6.41 25.36
CA ARG A 46 12.89 -6.18 24.77
C ARG A 46 13.40 -7.41 24.03
N PHE A 47 14.25 -7.15 23.02
CA PHE A 47 14.84 -8.20 22.19
C PHE A 47 16.29 -8.48 22.62
N PHE A 48 16.67 -9.77 22.70
CA PHE A 48 17.99 -10.21 23.11
C PHE A 48 18.51 -11.34 22.22
N GLN A 49 19.81 -11.37 22.00
CA GLN A 49 20.45 -12.40 21.18
C GLN A 49 20.76 -13.65 21.98
N GLY A 50 20.38 -14.82 21.42
CA GLY A 50 20.74 -16.14 21.88
C GLY A 50 20.03 -16.58 23.16
N ARG A 51 20.12 -17.87 23.50
CA ARG A 51 19.57 -18.47 24.74
C ARG A 51 20.57 -19.35 25.51
N GLY A 52 21.80 -19.46 25.01
CA GLY A 52 22.86 -20.23 25.68
C GLY A 52 23.42 -19.47 26.89
N LYS A 53 24.12 -20.19 27.80
CA LYS A 53 24.65 -19.68 29.07
C LYS A 53 25.50 -18.40 29.01
N SER A 54 26.00 -18.02 27.85
CA SER A 54 26.79 -16.81 27.63
C SER A 54 26.09 -15.77 26.74
N SER A 55 24.78 -15.92 26.52
CA SER A 55 23.99 -15.06 25.64
C SER A 55 23.26 -13.94 26.40
N HIS A 56 22.87 -12.89 25.64
CA HIS A 56 22.19 -11.74 26.23
C HIS A 56 20.82 -12.08 26.81
N ALA A 57 20.03 -12.97 26.17
CA ALA A 57 18.77 -13.38 26.74
C ALA A 57 18.94 -14.19 28.03
N TYR A 58 19.98 -15.05 28.09
CA TYR A 58 20.29 -15.80 29.30
C TYR A 58 20.69 -14.89 30.45
N PHE A 59 21.55 -13.89 30.22
CA PHE A 59 21.92 -12.93 31.27
C PHE A 59 20.75 -12.07 31.72
N HIS A 60 19.87 -11.65 30.77
CA HIS A 60 18.67 -10.92 31.13
C HIS A 60 17.70 -11.77 32.01
N SER A 61 17.62 -13.08 31.78
CA SER A 61 16.79 -13.94 32.62
C SER A 61 17.28 -14.02 34.06
N ILE A 62 18.59 -13.93 34.30
CA ILE A 62 19.19 -14.01 35.64
C ILE A 62 19.22 -12.66 36.33
N ASN A 63 19.51 -11.58 35.59
CA ASN A 63 19.74 -10.25 36.18
C ASN A 63 18.44 -9.49 36.46
N ASP A 64 17.41 -9.71 35.63
CA ASP A 64 16.15 -8.98 35.69
C ASP A 64 14.98 -9.86 36.12
N ASP A 65 15.21 -11.16 36.42
CA ASP A 65 14.18 -12.17 36.77
C ASP A 65 13.07 -12.33 35.73
N HIS A 66 13.44 -12.22 34.44
CA HIS A 66 12.53 -12.37 33.30
C HIS A 66 12.76 -13.69 32.58
N TYR A 67 11.87 -14.64 32.72
CA TYR A 67 12.14 -16.04 32.37
C TYR A 67 11.55 -16.49 31.04
N VAL A 68 10.53 -15.82 30.48
CA VAL A 68 9.79 -16.29 29.30
C VAL A 68 10.21 -15.52 28.06
N PHE A 69 10.66 -16.26 27.02
CA PHE A 69 11.23 -15.68 25.78
C PHE A 69 10.63 -16.34 24.54
N LEU A 70 10.24 -15.49 23.56
CA LEU A 70 9.78 -15.91 22.23
C LEU A 70 10.94 -15.82 21.23
N ASN A 71 11.28 -16.91 20.54
CA ASN A 71 12.20 -16.87 19.41
C ASN A 71 11.53 -16.16 18.23
N MET A 72 12.17 -15.14 17.67
CA MET A 72 11.58 -14.30 16.62
C MET A 72 11.66 -14.91 15.20
N GLU A 73 12.34 -16.03 15.05
CA GLU A 73 12.43 -16.76 13.78
C GLU A 73 11.48 -17.95 13.74
N THR A 74 11.48 -18.79 14.82
CA THR A 74 10.67 -20.01 14.89
C THR A 74 9.32 -19.81 15.56
N TYR A 75 9.11 -18.68 16.28
CA TYR A 75 7.95 -18.38 17.12
C TYR A 75 7.70 -19.43 18.21
N GLU A 76 8.74 -20.12 18.63
CA GLU A 76 8.74 -21.03 19.76
C GLU A 76 9.09 -20.28 21.04
N VAL A 77 8.42 -20.65 22.15
CA VAL A 77 8.69 -20.05 23.44
C VAL A 77 9.61 -20.93 24.27
N TYR A 78 10.54 -20.30 24.96
CA TYR A 78 11.51 -20.91 25.84
C TYR A 78 11.50 -20.23 27.20
N VAL A 79 11.72 -21.05 28.23
CA VAL A 79 11.93 -20.55 29.60
C VAL A 79 13.43 -20.62 29.91
N LEU A 80 14.00 -19.50 30.33
CA LEU A 80 15.40 -19.35 30.68
C LEU A 80 15.50 -18.99 32.17
N PRO A 81 16.52 -19.43 32.91
CA PRO A 81 17.75 -20.05 32.43
C PRO A 81 17.67 -21.57 32.20
N GLU A 82 16.57 -22.23 32.55
CA GLU A 82 16.40 -23.69 32.48
C GLU A 82 16.52 -24.23 31.05
N GLY A 83 16.10 -23.46 30.03
CA GLY A 83 16.27 -23.73 28.61
C GLY A 83 15.26 -24.68 28.00
N TYR A 84 14.15 -24.99 28.68
CA TYR A 84 13.11 -25.84 28.12
C TYR A 84 12.13 -25.08 27.22
N LYS A 85 11.49 -25.79 26.30
CA LYS A 85 10.47 -25.25 25.40
C LYS A 85 9.11 -25.27 26.08
N GLU A 86 8.45 -24.09 26.08
CA GLU A 86 7.10 -23.94 26.58
C GLU A 86 6.06 -24.15 25.47
N THR A 87 5.06 -25.00 25.72
CA THR A 87 4.04 -25.40 24.74
C THR A 87 2.62 -25.01 25.13
N SER A 88 2.47 -24.24 26.21
CA SER A 88 1.16 -23.81 26.69
C SER A 88 0.37 -22.99 25.64
N ARG A 89 -0.92 -23.33 25.51
CA ARG A 89 -1.86 -22.57 24.68
C ARG A 89 -2.14 -21.17 25.20
N TYR A 90 -1.77 -20.88 26.45
CA TYR A 90 -1.87 -19.54 27.05
C TYR A 90 -1.10 -18.46 26.25
N LEU A 91 -0.09 -18.88 25.48
CA LEU A 91 0.76 -17.99 24.68
C LEU A 91 0.41 -17.97 23.18
N ASP A 92 -0.67 -18.63 22.76
CA ASP A 92 -1.03 -18.72 21.34
C ASP A 92 -1.51 -17.38 20.77
N ASP A 93 -2.08 -16.52 21.63
CA ASP A 93 -2.43 -15.13 21.26
C ASP A 93 -1.16 -14.30 20.92
N ILE A 94 -0.12 -14.41 21.73
CA ILE A 94 1.17 -13.72 21.49
C ILE A 94 1.82 -14.20 20.18
N LYS A 95 1.84 -15.52 19.95
CA LYS A 95 2.33 -16.09 18.69
C LYS A 95 1.54 -15.58 17.47
N SER A 96 0.20 -15.50 17.62
CA SER A 96 -0.70 -15.00 16.59
C SER A 96 -0.49 -13.50 16.30
N VAL A 97 -0.08 -12.70 17.28
CA VAL A 97 0.25 -11.28 17.09
C VAL A 97 1.65 -11.11 16.47
N ALA A 98 2.63 -11.88 16.95
CA ALA A 98 4.00 -11.82 16.45
C ALA A 98 4.08 -12.26 14.98
N ASN A 99 3.33 -13.28 14.60
CA ASN A 99 3.27 -13.84 13.25
C ASN A 99 1.86 -14.32 12.91
N PRO A 100 0.98 -13.44 12.45
CA PRO A 100 -0.37 -13.84 12.04
C PRO A 100 -0.32 -14.83 10.87
N VAL A 101 -0.97 -15.97 10.98
CA VAL A 101 -1.07 -17.00 9.94
C VAL A 101 -2.52 -17.13 9.51
N TYR A 102 -2.74 -17.30 8.20
CA TYR A 102 -4.07 -17.38 7.61
C TYR A 102 -4.25 -18.68 6.83
N GLU A 103 -5.45 -19.22 6.92
CA GLU A 103 -5.92 -20.33 6.11
C GLU A 103 -6.87 -19.81 5.00
N GLU A 104 -7.01 -20.57 3.91
CA GLU A 104 -7.92 -20.22 2.81
C GLU A 104 -9.38 -20.02 3.27
N SER A 105 -9.82 -20.80 4.27
CA SER A 105 -11.14 -20.70 4.88
C SER A 105 -11.39 -19.36 5.57
N GLN A 106 -10.35 -18.79 6.16
CA GLN A 106 -10.38 -17.49 6.82
C GLN A 106 -10.38 -16.34 5.82
N ILE A 107 -9.60 -16.47 4.73
CA ILE A 107 -9.52 -15.45 3.69
C ILE A 107 -10.86 -15.22 3.01
N LYS A 108 -11.64 -16.27 2.76
CA LYS A 108 -13.01 -16.17 2.19
C LYS A 108 -13.98 -15.36 3.06
N LYS A 109 -13.66 -15.20 4.34
CA LYS A 109 -14.48 -14.48 5.33
C LYS A 109 -13.94 -13.09 5.70
N LEU A 110 -12.85 -12.62 5.07
CA LEU A 110 -12.24 -11.32 5.42
C LEU A 110 -13.10 -10.14 5.01
N ASP A 111 -13.85 -10.28 3.92
CA ASP A 111 -14.66 -9.19 3.37
C ASP A 111 -16.07 -9.10 4.00
N VAL A 112 -16.28 -9.78 5.13
CA VAL A 112 -17.50 -9.67 5.94
C VAL A 112 -17.23 -8.65 7.04
N ASP A 113 -18.25 -7.84 7.39
CA ASP A 113 -18.14 -6.90 8.52
C ASP A 113 -17.78 -7.65 9.79
N LYS A 114 -16.61 -7.37 10.32
CA LYS A 114 -16.08 -8.00 11.52
C LYS A 114 -15.42 -6.98 12.41
N THR A 115 -15.88 -6.95 13.64
CA THR A 115 -15.31 -6.13 14.71
C THR A 115 -14.41 -6.97 15.60
N SER A 116 -13.29 -6.39 16.03
CA SER A 116 -12.32 -6.96 16.96
C SER A 116 -11.97 -5.97 18.07
N TYR A 117 -11.33 -6.46 19.14
CA TYR A 117 -10.99 -5.66 20.31
C TYR A 117 -9.50 -5.76 20.61
N THR A 118 -8.89 -4.63 20.96
CA THR A 118 -7.51 -4.57 21.47
C THR A 118 -7.42 -5.06 22.91
N LEU A 119 -6.19 -5.13 23.48
CA LEU A 119 -5.99 -5.42 24.90
C LEU A 119 -6.68 -4.41 25.84
N THR A 120 -6.86 -3.16 25.38
CA THR A 120 -7.52 -2.09 26.13
C THR A 120 -9.01 -1.97 25.83
N ASN A 121 -9.61 -3.00 25.22
CA ASN A 121 -11.02 -3.04 24.80
C ASN A 121 -11.42 -1.94 23.80
N LYS A 122 -10.48 -1.33 23.10
CA LYS A 122 -10.78 -0.45 21.97
C LYS A 122 -11.24 -1.29 20.79
N VAL A 123 -12.35 -0.88 20.19
CA VAL A 123 -12.91 -1.51 18.99
C VAL A 123 -12.04 -1.17 17.78
N TYR A 124 -11.79 -2.14 16.92
CA TYR A 124 -11.16 -1.92 15.61
C TYR A 124 -11.72 -2.89 14.55
N ARG A 125 -11.52 -2.57 13.29
CA ARG A 125 -11.89 -3.43 12.17
C ARG A 125 -10.62 -3.98 11.52
N PRO A 126 -10.42 -5.31 11.49
CA PRO A 126 -9.31 -5.91 10.75
C PRO A 126 -9.32 -5.48 9.29
N GLY A 127 -8.17 -5.06 8.77
CA GLY A 127 -8.03 -4.45 7.45
C GLY A 127 -8.12 -2.93 7.47
N TYR A 128 -8.96 -2.33 8.30
CA TYR A 128 -9.20 -0.89 8.38
C TYR A 128 -8.62 -0.34 9.68
N ILE A 129 -7.30 -0.38 9.80
CA ILE A 129 -6.52 0.11 10.94
C ILE A 129 -5.51 1.14 10.50
N GLY A 130 -5.08 2.00 11.41
CA GLY A 130 -4.09 3.03 11.15
C GLY A 130 -2.67 2.47 10.97
N ILE A 131 -1.85 3.21 10.25
CA ILE A 131 -0.41 2.96 10.12
C ILE A 131 0.34 4.16 10.70
N ASN A 132 1.29 3.90 11.60
CA ASN A 132 2.11 4.96 12.18
C ASN A 132 2.87 5.73 11.11
N ASN A 133 2.82 7.06 11.19
CA ASN A 133 3.69 7.92 10.41
C ASN A 133 5.05 8.02 11.11
N ILE A 134 6.09 7.50 10.46
CA ILE A 134 7.47 7.59 10.95
C ILE A 134 8.06 8.84 10.31
N LYS A 135 8.03 9.96 11.02
CA LYS A 135 8.44 11.28 10.50
C LYS A 135 7.64 11.70 9.27
N HIS A 136 8.02 11.27 8.07
CA HIS A 136 7.43 11.62 6.78
C HIS A 136 7.10 10.36 5.93
N SER A 137 6.66 9.26 6.56
CA SER A 137 6.35 8.00 5.86
C SER A 137 4.90 7.88 5.41
N ASP A 138 4.08 8.91 5.54
CA ASP A 138 2.66 8.93 5.13
C ASP A 138 2.47 8.55 3.65
N TYR A 139 3.38 8.99 2.74
CA TYR A 139 3.39 8.59 1.34
C TYR A 139 3.49 7.06 1.15
N ALA A 140 4.22 6.39 2.03
CA ALA A 140 4.35 4.93 2.01
C ALA A 140 3.13 4.26 2.66
N ASN A 141 2.57 4.85 3.72
CA ASN A 141 1.42 4.33 4.45
C ASN A 141 0.20 4.19 3.53
N VAL A 142 -0.11 5.22 2.72
CA VAL A 142 -1.25 5.18 1.79
C VAL A 142 -1.07 4.14 0.69
N VAL A 143 0.15 3.91 0.22
CA VAL A 143 0.47 2.85 -0.76
C VAL A 143 0.37 1.46 -0.14
N ILE A 144 0.82 1.27 1.09
CA ILE A 144 0.67 0.01 1.82
C ILE A 144 -0.82 -0.31 2.00
N GLN A 145 -1.63 0.66 2.39
CA GLN A 145 -3.10 0.49 2.49
C GLN A 145 -3.70 0.09 1.15
N LEU A 146 -3.37 0.79 0.07
CA LEU A 146 -3.84 0.48 -1.29
C LEU A 146 -3.53 -0.97 -1.69
N LEU A 147 -2.28 -1.42 -1.50
CA LEU A 147 -1.86 -2.76 -1.89
C LEU A 147 -2.48 -3.84 -0.99
N SER A 148 -2.62 -3.57 0.31
CA SER A 148 -3.23 -4.48 1.27
C SER A 148 -4.76 -4.64 1.07
N HIS A 149 -5.41 -3.73 0.32
CA HIS A 149 -6.83 -3.81 -0.05
C HIS A 149 -7.06 -4.31 -1.49
N THR A 150 -5.99 -4.50 -2.28
CA THR A 150 -6.08 -5.15 -3.58
C THR A 150 -6.24 -6.66 -3.39
N LYS A 151 -7.48 -7.18 -3.43
CA LYS A 151 -7.84 -8.54 -3.00
C LYS A 151 -6.92 -9.66 -3.50
N PRO A 152 -6.59 -9.79 -4.82
CA PRO A 152 -5.75 -10.89 -5.26
C PRO A 152 -4.34 -10.84 -4.66
N LEU A 153 -3.76 -9.64 -4.55
CA LEU A 153 -2.45 -9.43 -3.94
C LEU A 153 -2.52 -9.67 -2.44
N ARG A 154 -3.51 -9.08 -1.76
CA ARG A 154 -3.76 -9.32 -0.33
C ARG A 154 -3.84 -10.80 -0.01
N ASN A 155 -4.69 -11.54 -0.72
CA ASN A 155 -4.92 -12.96 -0.46
C ASN A 155 -3.63 -13.77 -0.65
N TYR A 156 -2.84 -13.45 -1.68
CA TYR A 156 -1.53 -14.07 -1.88
C TYR A 156 -0.59 -13.80 -0.70
N LEU A 157 -0.45 -12.54 -0.29
CA LEU A 157 0.44 -12.12 0.81
C LEU A 157 0.03 -12.73 2.16
N LEU A 158 -1.27 -12.94 2.38
CA LEU A 158 -1.78 -13.58 3.60
C LEU A 158 -1.44 -15.08 3.63
N LEU A 159 -1.55 -15.78 2.49
CA LEU A 159 -1.31 -17.23 2.40
C LEU A 159 0.17 -17.59 2.35
N HIS A 160 1.04 -16.70 1.84
CA HIS A 160 2.46 -16.96 1.64
C HIS A 160 3.31 -16.12 2.59
N PRO A 161 3.43 -16.53 3.88
CA PRO A 161 4.17 -15.76 4.89
C PRO A 161 5.69 -15.75 4.65
N LYS A 162 6.19 -16.76 3.95
CA LYS A 162 7.62 -16.88 3.65
C LYS A 162 7.87 -16.57 2.18
N SER A 163 8.85 -15.73 1.91
CA SER A 163 9.35 -15.42 0.57
C SER A 163 10.87 -15.29 0.62
N GLU A 164 11.54 -15.73 -0.45
CA GLU A 164 12.98 -15.50 -0.62
C GLU A 164 13.29 -14.02 -0.84
N SER A 165 12.34 -13.28 -1.38
CA SER A 165 12.46 -11.83 -1.55
C SER A 165 12.12 -11.09 -0.26
N ALA A 166 13.09 -10.35 0.28
CA ALA A 166 12.93 -9.57 1.50
C ALA A 166 11.77 -8.55 1.40
N ILE A 167 11.60 -7.89 0.24
CA ILE A 167 10.53 -6.89 0.04
C ILE A 167 9.14 -7.55 0.04
N VAL A 168 9.00 -8.72 -0.58
CA VAL A 168 7.74 -9.48 -0.58
C VAL A 168 7.44 -9.99 0.83
N ALA A 169 8.44 -10.46 1.56
CA ALA A 169 8.29 -10.90 2.95
C ALA A 169 7.84 -9.74 3.86
N ALA A 170 8.47 -8.57 3.76
CA ALA A 170 8.11 -7.38 4.54
C ALA A 170 6.69 -6.88 4.21
N LEU A 171 6.32 -6.84 2.91
CA LEU A 171 4.97 -6.47 2.48
C LEU A 171 3.94 -7.50 2.95
N SER A 172 4.24 -8.79 2.91
CA SER A 172 3.40 -9.86 3.45
C SER A 172 3.20 -9.69 4.95
N GLN A 173 4.26 -9.41 5.70
CA GLN A 173 4.21 -9.27 7.15
C GLN A 173 3.33 -8.09 7.58
N ILE A 174 3.51 -6.91 6.99
CA ILE A 174 2.67 -5.76 7.33
C ILE A 174 1.21 -5.98 6.91
N THR A 175 0.95 -6.57 5.72
CA THR A 175 -0.41 -6.91 5.28
C THR A 175 -1.09 -7.87 6.25
N ARG A 176 -0.39 -8.90 6.74
CA ARG A 176 -0.92 -9.85 7.71
C ARG A 176 -1.25 -9.19 9.05
N ARG A 177 -0.46 -8.22 9.49
CA ARG A 177 -0.73 -7.44 10.72
C ARG A 177 -1.93 -6.51 10.54
N ILE A 178 -2.06 -5.84 9.40
CA ILE A 178 -3.23 -4.99 9.08
C ILE A 178 -4.54 -5.80 9.16
N TRP A 179 -4.54 -7.01 8.66
CA TRP A 179 -5.73 -7.87 8.62
C TRP A 179 -5.90 -8.76 9.86
N ASN A 180 -5.04 -8.63 10.90
CA ASN A 180 -5.08 -9.49 12.08
C ASN A 180 -6.32 -9.21 12.95
N PRO A 181 -7.22 -10.21 13.15
CA PRO A 181 -8.39 -10.06 14.01
C PRO A 181 -8.08 -10.21 15.51
N ARG A 182 -6.83 -10.46 15.88
CA ARG A 182 -6.37 -10.66 17.25
C ARG A 182 -5.22 -9.75 17.65
N ALA A 183 -5.17 -8.53 17.06
CA ALA A 183 -4.13 -7.58 17.36
C ALA A 183 -4.24 -7.02 18.78
N PHE A 184 -3.12 -6.78 19.44
CA PHE A 184 -3.08 -6.15 20.77
C PHE A 184 -3.38 -4.66 20.72
N LYS A 185 -3.12 -4.00 19.59
CA LYS A 185 -3.35 -2.57 19.32
C LYS A 185 -4.09 -2.39 18.00
N ASN A 186 -4.74 -1.24 17.82
CA ASN A 186 -5.55 -0.93 16.63
C ASN A 186 -4.78 -0.23 15.52
N HIS A 187 -3.45 -0.34 15.51
CA HIS A 187 -2.57 0.24 14.49
C HIS A 187 -1.33 -0.63 14.29
N VAL A 188 -0.61 -0.41 13.21
CA VAL A 188 0.66 -1.07 12.90
C VAL A 188 1.72 -0.03 12.55
N SER A 189 3.00 -0.40 12.63
CA SER A 189 4.11 0.46 12.22
C SER A 189 4.85 -0.14 11.02
N PRO A 190 5.17 0.67 10.00
CA PRO A 190 5.75 0.20 8.74
C PRO A 190 7.28 0.14 8.76
N HIS A 191 7.93 0.16 9.94
CA HIS A 191 9.39 0.30 10.11
C HIS A 191 10.19 -0.69 9.24
N GLU A 192 9.88 -1.99 9.31
CA GLU A 192 10.62 -3.02 8.57
C GLU A 192 10.56 -2.78 7.05
N LEU A 193 9.37 -2.44 6.53
CA LEU A 193 9.19 -2.21 5.09
C LEU A 193 9.84 -0.89 4.64
N VAL A 194 9.70 0.19 5.41
CA VAL A 194 10.26 1.51 5.07
C VAL A 194 11.78 1.48 5.12
N ASN A 195 12.39 0.88 6.15
CA ASN A 195 13.84 0.74 6.25
C ASN A 195 14.41 -0.14 5.13
N LEU A 196 13.69 -1.21 4.76
CA LEU A 196 14.08 -2.03 3.63
C LEU A 196 13.95 -1.28 2.30
N ALA A 197 12.89 -0.49 2.13
CA ALA A 197 12.71 0.36 0.95
C ALA A 197 13.83 1.39 0.82
N GLU A 198 14.23 2.04 1.92
CA GLU A 198 15.37 2.97 1.94
C GLU A 198 16.67 2.30 1.46
N LYS A 199 16.98 1.10 1.99
CA LYS A 199 18.17 0.33 1.59
C LYS A 199 18.13 -0.05 0.10
N LEU A 200 17.03 -0.64 -0.37
CA LEU A 200 16.90 -1.13 -1.74
C LEU A 200 16.78 -0.02 -2.77
N SER A 201 16.25 1.15 -2.40
CA SER A 201 16.13 2.32 -3.28
C SER A 201 17.34 3.25 -3.21
N GLN A 202 18.40 2.87 -2.48
CA GLN A 202 19.59 3.68 -2.27
C GLN A 202 19.26 5.06 -1.67
N GLY A 203 18.36 5.09 -0.71
CA GLY A 203 17.95 6.31 -0.01
C GLY A 203 16.85 7.13 -0.72
N LYS A 204 16.35 6.69 -1.89
CA LYS A 204 15.29 7.43 -2.60
C LYS A 204 13.98 7.49 -1.82
N PHE A 205 13.64 6.42 -1.11
CA PHE A 205 12.44 6.33 -0.27
C PHE A 205 12.85 6.12 1.18
N SER A 206 12.83 7.20 1.96
CA SER A 206 13.21 7.21 3.36
C SER A 206 12.10 7.81 4.21
N ALA A 207 12.04 7.44 5.48
CA ALA A 207 11.16 8.10 6.45
C ALA A 207 11.63 9.53 6.79
N ASN A 208 12.84 9.92 6.43
CA ASN A 208 13.42 11.21 6.81
C ASN A 208 12.93 12.40 5.96
N PHE A 209 12.32 12.15 4.82
CA PHE A 209 11.77 13.19 3.93
C PHE A 209 10.54 12.70 3.18
N GLN A 210 9.70 13.65 2.81
CA GLN A 210 8.49 13.38 2.05
C GLN A 210 8.83 12.93 0.64
N ALA A 211 8.24 11.81 0.20
CA ALA A 211 8.38 11.29 -1.15
C ALA A 211 7.02 11.23 -1.89
N ASP A 212 7.08 10.96 -3.17
CA ASP A 212 5.89 10.86 -4.03
C ASP A 212 5.27 9.45 -3.92
N PRO A 213 3.99 9.31 -3.50
CA PRO A 213 3.31 8.02 -3.41
C PRO A 213 3.24 7.27 -4.74
N CYS A 214 3.10 7.98 -5.87
CA CYS A 214 3.03 7.33 -7.18
C CYS A 214 4.38 6.72 -7.56
N GLN A 215 5.48 7.43 -7.33
CA GLN A 215 6.82 6.89 -7.56
C GLN A 215 7.12 5.71 -6.63
N PHE A 216 6.70 5.80 -5.37
CA PHE A 216 6.85 4.70 -4.41
C PHE A 216 6.01 3.49 -4.82
N LEU A 217 4.75 3.69 -5.23
CA LEU A 217 3.87 2.62 -5.72
C LEU A 217 4.49 1.88 -6.92
N VAL A 218 4.95 2.63 -7.93
CA VAL A 218 5.57 2.02 -9.12
C VAL A 218 6.82 1.23 -8.74
N TRP A 219 7.68 1.81 -7.91
CA TRP A 219 8.88 1.14 -7.42
C TRP A 219 8.54 -0.14 -6.66
N LEU A 220 7.58 -0.08 -5.72
CA LEU A 220 7.18 -1.22 -4.90
C LEU A 220 6.52 -2.33 -5.73
N LEU A 221 5.70 -1.97 -6.74
CA LEU A 221 5.13 -2.93 -7.69
C LEU A 221 6.22 -3.64 -8.50
N VAL A 222 7.25 -2.90 -8.98
CA VAL A 222 8.37 -3.48 -9.71
C VAL A 222 9.21 -4.41 -8.81
N GLN A 223 9.55 -3.99 -7.60
CA GLN A 223 10.28 -4.83 -6.64
C GLN A 223 9.49 -6.10 -6.27
N THR A 224 8.19 -5.96 -6.04
CA THR A 224 7.31 -7.10 -5.77
C THR A 224 7.20 -8.02 -6.98
N HIS A 225 7.09 -7.47 -8.19
CA HIS A 225 7.09 -8.23 -9.44
C HIS A 225 8.35 -9.10 -9.59
N LEU A 226 9.52 -8.51 -9.40
CA LEU A 226 10.81 -9.21 -9.46
C LEU A 226 10.93 -10.26 -8.33
N GLY A 227 10.52 -9.89 -7.12
CA GLY A 227 10.54 -10.79 -5.96
C GLY A 227 9.60 -11.99 -6.07
N LEU A 228 8.59 -11.91 -6.94
CA LEU A 228 7.69 -13.01 -7.30
C LEU A 228 8.17 -13.81 -8.53
N GLY A 229 9.44 -13.67 -8.93
CA GLY A 229 10.00 -14.33 -10.10
C GLY A 229 9.52 -13.76 -11.44
N GLY A 230 9.02 -12.51 -11.42
CA GLY A 230 8.56 -11.84 -12.63
C GLY A 230 9.69 -11.52 -13.60
N SER A 231 9.35 -11.44 -14.88
CA SER A 231 10.24 -11.13 -15.99
C SER A 231 9.62 -10.11 -16.93
N SER A 232 10.35 -9.66 -17.94
CA SER A 232 9.84 -8.75 -18.98
C SER A 232 8.67 -9.32 -19.80
N LYS A 233 8.38 -10.63 -19.67
CA LYS A 233 7.25 -11.25 -20.38
C LYS A 233 5.92 -10.80 -19.74
N PRO A 234 4.92 -10.40 -20.54
CA PRO A 234 3.60 -10.05 -20.04
C PRO A 234 2.98 -11.19 -19.23
N GLY A 235 2.34 -10.86 -18.10
CA GLY A 235 1.66 -11.85 -17.26
C GLY A 235 2.59 -12.76 -16.44
N SER A 236 3.91 -12.52 -16.43
CA SER A 236 4.91 -13.40 -15.79
C SER A 236 4.85 -13.43 -14.26
N SER A 237 4.16 -12.50 -13.62
CA SER A 237 3.94 -12.49 -12.17
C SER A 237 2.51 -12.14 -11.81
N LEU A 238 2.16 -12.34 -10.54
CA LEU A 238 0.87 -11.92 -10.00
C LEU A 238 0.62 -10.41 -10.19
N ILE A 239 1.65 -9.57 -10.06
CA ILE A 239 1.54 -8.11 -10.29
C ILE A 239 1.09 -7.82 -11.72
N HIS A 240 1.70 -8.46 -12.72
CA HIS A 240 1.28 -8.31 -14.11
C HIS A 240 -0.14 -8.84 -14.35
N GLN A 241 -0.53 -9.95 -13.71
CA GLN A 241 -1.88 -10.52 -13.86
C GLN A 241 -2.97 -9.63 -13.26
N ILE A 242 -2.62 -8.80 -12.27
CA ILE A 242 -3.54 -7.88 -11.60
C ILE A 242 -3.60 -6.54 -12.33
N PHE A 243 -2.45 -5.89 -12.56
CA PHE A 243 -2.37 -4.47 -12.91
C PHE A 243 -1.93 -4.20 -14.34
N GLN A 244 -1.38 -5.19 -15.08
CA GLN A 244 -0.82 -4.93 -16.39
C GLN A 244 -1.89 -4.85 -17.47
N GLY A 245 -1.95 -3.70 -18.13
CA GLY A 245 -2.64 -3.50 -19.40
C GLY A 245 -1.65 -3.26 -20.55
N LYS A 246 -2.19 -3.02 -21.75
CA LYS A 246 -1.42 -2.66 -22.94
C LYS A 246 -2.06 -1.49 -23.64
N LEU A 247 -1.24 -0.58 -24.16
CA LEU A 247 -1.66 0.52 -25.00
C LEU A 247 -0.81 0.59 -26.28
N ASN A 248 -1.41 1.08 -27.36
CA ASN A 248 -0.71 1.47 -28.57
C ASN A 248 -0.37 2.95 -28.47
N LYS A 249 0.91 3.28 -28.59
CA LYS A 249 1.39 4.64 -28.79
C LYS A 249 1.69 4.80 -30.29
N THR A 250 0.98 5.72 -30.95
CA THR A 250 1.26 6.11 -32.34
C THR A 250 1.93 7.47 -32.33
N THR A 251 3.17 7.51 -32.77
CA THR A 251 3.96 8.75 -32.89
C THR A 251 4.03 9.13 -34.36
N GLN A 252 3.58 10.34 -34.72
CA GLN A 252 3.66 10.94 -36.02
C GLN A 252 4.66 12.09 -35.99
N LYS A 253 5.66 12.06 -36.88
CA LYS A 253 6.58 13.18 -37.07
C LYS A 253 5.95 14.16 -38.05
N LEU A 254 5.88 15.42 -37.66
CA LEU A 254 5.33 16.50 -38.48
C LEU A 254 6.47 17.25 -39.19
N ILE A 255 6.20 17.64 -40.42
CA ILE A 255 7.06 18.59 -41.16
C ILE A 255 6.21 19.81 -41.45
N GLU A 256 6.74 20.96 -41.13
CA GLU A 256 6.17 22.23 -41.54
C GLU A 256 6.42 22.47 -43.02
N ARG A 257 5.38 22.76 -43.77
CA ARG A 257 5.42 23.24 -45.15
C ARG A 257 4.66 24.54 -45.24
N GLU A 258 5.23 25.46 -45.95
CA GLU A 258 4.56 26.72 -46.29
C GLU A 258 3.74 26.53 -47.56
N VAL A 259 2.42 26.68 -47.48
CA VAL A 259 1.49 26.63 -48.60
C VAL A 259 0.66 27.90 -48.55
N ASP A 260 0.70 28.72 -49.57
CA ASP A 260 -0.02 30.00 -49.68
C ASP A 260 0.20 30.95 -48.49
N GLY A 261 1.44 31.03 -47.97
CA GLY A 261 1.81 31.87 -46.83
C GLY A 261 1.26 31.41 -45.48
N LYS A 262 0.74 30.14 -45.38
CA LYS A 262 0.31 29.51 -44.16
C LYS A 262 1.16 28.26 -43.87
N SER A 263 1.60 28.11 -42.63
CA SER A 263 2.26 26.89 -42.16
C SER A 263 1.27 25.74 -42.09
N VAL A 264 1.49 24.71 -42.90
CA VAL A 264 0.73 23.46 -42.88
C VAL A 264 1.65 22.34 -42.40
N PHE A 265 1.16 21.54 -41.46
CA PHE A 265 1.94 20.42 -40.94
C PHE A 265 1.53 19.10 -41.60
N ASP A 266 2.48 18.54 -42.39
CA ASP A 266 2.31 17.24 -43.04
C ASP A 266 2.96 16.12 -42.22
N VAL A 267 2.33 14.93 -42.19
CA VAL A 267 2.88 13.76 -41.55
C VAL A 267 4.00 13.12 -42.35
N LYS A 268 5.26 13.24 -41.88
CA LYS A 268 6.43 12.62 -42.53
C LYS A 268 6.47 11.09 -42.32
N SER A 269 6.20 10.66 -41.12
CA SER A 269 6.25 9.23 -40.74
C SER A 269 5.31 8.96 -39.57
N SER A 270 4.75 7.75 -39.55
CA SER A 270 3.94 7.28 -38.46
C SER A 270 4.48 5.94 -37.95
N LYS A 271 4.65 5.80 -36.62
CA LYS A 271 5.12 4.58 -36.00
C LYS A 271 4.18 4.23 -34.83
N THR A 272 3.61 3.03 -34.85
CA THR A 272 2.81 2.50 -33.74
C THR A 272 3.63 1.48 -32.96
N THR A 273 3.66 1.63 -31.63
CA THR A 273 4.34 0.73 -30.71
C THR A 273 3.38 0.29 -29.61
N CYS A 274 3.29 -1.01 -29.36
CA CYS A 274 2.51 -1.55 -28.25
C CYS A 274 3.35 -1.51 -26.96
N ILE A 275 2.87 -0.81 -25.95
CA ILE A 275 3.58 -0.58 -24.68
C ILE A 275 2.76 -1.18 -23.55
N PRO A 276 3.33 -2.02 -22.67
CA PRO A 276 2.69 -2.44 -21.45
C PRO A 276 2.65 -1.28 -20.43
N PHE A 277 1.60 -1.21 -19.61
CA PHE A 277 1.48 -0.25 -18.54
C PHE A 277 0.99 -0.93 -17.25
N LEU A 278 1.35 -0.39 -16.10
CA LEU A 278 0.82 -0.74 -14.79
C LEU A 278 -0.15 0.32 -14.25
N LEU A 279 0.03 1.57 -14.69
CA LEU A 279 -0.85 2.69 -14.38
C LEU A 279 -0.99 3.60 -15.60
N LEU A 280 -2.08 4.37 -15.64
CA LEU A 280 -2.32 5.42 -16.63
C LEU A 280 -2.22 6.78 -15.94
N THR A 281 -1.42 7.69 -16.51
CA THR A 281 -1.29 9.05 -16.02
C THR A 281 -2.24 9.98 -16.75
N LEU A 282 -3.05 10.71 -16.00
CA LEU A 282 -4.02 11.69 -16.46
C LEU A 282 -3.45 13.10 -16.23
N ASP A 283 -3.39 13.90 -17.29
CA ASP A 283 -2.98 15.31 -17.20
C ASP A 283 -4.21 16.16 -16.86
N LEU A 284 -4.07 17.00 -15.84
CA LEU A 284 -5.10 17.97 -15.48
C LEU A 284 -4.96 19.20 -16.38
N PRO A 285 -6.08 19.87 -16.71
CA PRO A 285 -6.02 21.14 -17.41
C PRO A 285 -5.23 22.15 -16.57
N PRO A 286 -4.52 23.11 -17.22
CA PRO A 286 -3.88 24.19 -16.48
C PRO A 286 -4.93 24.99 -15.72
N GLU A 287 -4.59 25.44 -14.51
CA GLU A 287 -5.48 26.35 -13.77
C GLU A 287 -5.72 27.63 -14.60
N SER A 288 -6.96 28.13 -14.60
CA SER A 288 -7.28 29.37 -15.29
C SER A 288 -6.51 30.55 -14.67
N VAL A 289 -5.71 31.21 -15.50
CA VAL A 289 -4.87 32.34 -15.08
C VAL A 289 -5.72 33.58 -14.75
N PHE A 290 -6.95 33.65 -15.20
CA PHE A 290 -7.87 34.75 -14.96
C PHE A 290 -8.62 34.54 -13.65
N LYS A 291 -8.08 35.09 -12.57
CA LYS A 291 -8.86 35.41 -11.37
C LYS A 291 -9.54 36.76 -11.63
N ASP A 292 -10.77 36.72 -12.11
CA ASP A 292 -11.60 37.95 -12.11
C ASP A 292 -11.72 38.41 -10.66
N GLY A 293 -11.49 39.70 -10.43
CA GLY A 293 -11.23 40.34 -9.16
C GLY A 293 -12.36 40.36 -8.12
N ASP A 294 -13.34 39.49 -8.20
CA ASP A 294 -14.35 39.24 -7.18
C ASP A 294 -14.12 37.86 -6.50
N ASN A 295 -14.17 37.86 -5.19
CA ASN A 295 -13.81 36.82 -4.23
C ASN A 295 -14.47 35.44 -4.37
N ASP A 296 -14.88 35.03 -5.55
CA ASP A 296 -15.41 33.69 -5.84
C ASP A 296 -14.35 32.82 -6.55
N THR A 297 -13.55 32.13 -5.76
CA THR A 297 -12.69 31.05 -6.26
C THR A 297 -13.58 29.89 -6.71
N THR A 298 -14.15 29.98 -7.91
CA THR A 298 -14.81 28.82 -8.54
C THR A 298 -13.74 27.77 -8.84
N LEU A 299 -13.68 26.75 -8.00
CA LEU A 299 -12.81 25.59 -8.24
C LEU A 299 -13.25 24.95 -9.55
N GLU A 300 -12.33 24.80 -10.50
CA GLU A 300 -12.62 24.12 -11.77
C GLU A 300 -12.91 22.63 -11.52
N HIS A 301 -14.05 22.18 -12.07
CA HIS A 301 -14.46 20.78 -12.01
C HIS A 301 -14.28 20.11 -13.36
N VAL A 302 -13.51 19.04 -13.42
CA VAL A 302 -13.26 18.28 -14.66
C VAL A 302 -13.76 16.84 -14.52
N PRO A 303 -14.63 16.38 -15.43
CA PRO A 303 -15.03 14.97 -15.42
C PRO A 303 -13.85 14.03 -15.75
N LEU A 304 -13.72 12.92 -15.04
CA LEU A 304 -12.74 11.88 -15.31
C LEU A 304 -12.81 11.39 -16.77
N THR A 305 -14.00 11.33 -17.35
CA THR A 305 -14.22 10.94 -18.75
C THR A 305 -13.54 11.88 -19.75
N THR A 306 -13.39 13.16 -19.39
CA THR A 306 -12.64 14.13 -20.22
C THR A 306 -11.14 13.84 -20.15
N LEU A 307 -10.60 13.56 -18.99
CA LEU A 307 -9.18 13.24 -18.83
C LEU A 307 -8.80 11.90 -19.53
N LEU A 308 -9.71 10.94 -19.53
CA LEU A 308 -9.51 9.65 -20.20
C LEU A 308 -9.50 9.73 -21.72
N LYS A 309 -9.99 10.83 -22.35
CA LYS A 309 -9.91 11.04 -23.80
C LYS A 309 -8.47 10.98 -24.34
N LYS A 310 -7.47 11.28 -23.51
CA LYS A 310 -6.05 11.05 -23.84
C LYS A 310 -5.79 9.64 -24.41
N TYR A 311 -6.58 8.65 -24.02
CA TYR A 311 -6.41 7.22 -24.36
C TYR A 311 -7.43 6.70 -25.39
N ASP A 312 -8.20 7.55 -26.06
CA ASP A 312 -9.24 7.19 -27.02
C ASP A 312 -8.70 6.80 -28.41
N GLY A 313 -7.41 7.01 -28.66
CA GLY A 313 -6.76 6.76 -29.95
C GLY A 313 -7.01 7.85 -31.00
N VAL A 314 -7.69 8.92 -30.64
CA VAL A 314 -8.01 10.06 -31.53
C VAL A 314 -7.39 11.36 -30.99
N THR A 315 -7.49 11.58 -29.67
CA THR A 315 -6.93 12.77 -29.02
C THR A 315 -5.40 12.76 -29.12
N CYS A 316 -4.85 13.86 -29.64
CA CYS A 316 -3.42 14.00 -29.93
C CYS A 316 -2.74 14.89 -28.89
N GLU A 317 -1.57 14.50 -28.45
CA GLU A 317 -0.62 15.36 -27.74
C GLU A 317 0.46 15.81 -28.72
N GLU A 318 0.62 17.13 -28.91
CA GLU A 318 1.68 17.69 -29.75
C GLU A 318 2.83 18.18 -28.88
N LEU A 319 4.01 17.63 -29.09
CA LEU A 319 5.21 18.00 -28.37
C LEU A 319 6.40 18.03 -29.35
N ALA A 320 7.08 19.17 -29.44
CA ALA A 320 8.33 19.31 -30.17
C ALA A 320 8.30 18.76 -31.62
N GLY A 321 7.21 19.02 -32.38
CA GLY A 321 7.07 18.54 -33.77
C GLY A 321 6.68 17.07 -33.94
N GLU A 322 6.34 16.42 -32.86
CA GLU A 322 5.76 15.08 -32.84
C GLU A 322 4.32 15.11 -32.33
N ARG A 323 3.44 14.35 -32.97
CA ARG A 323 2.06 14.12 -32.53
C ARG A 323 1.95 12.72 -32.02
N ASN A 324 1.57 12.59 -30.74
CA ASN A 324 1.38 11.30 -30.08
C ASN A 324 -0.11 11.03 -29.84
N THR A 325 -0.56 9.82 -30.15
CA THR A 325 -1.89 9.31 -29.79
C THR A 325 -1.73 8.02 -29.00
N TYR A 326 -2.61 7.84 -28.03
CA TYR A 326 -2.59 6.65 -27.17
C TYR A 326 -3.94 5.94 -27.25
N GLN A 327 -3.92 4.63 -27.37
CA GLN A 327 -5.14 3.81 -27.39
C GLN A 327 -4.97 2.55 -26.56
N ILE A 328 -5.90 2.30 -25.65
CA ILE A 328 -5.89 1.10 -24.83
C ILE A 328 -6.22 -0.12 -25.69
N VAL A 329 -5.38 -1.16 -25.62
CA VAL A 329 -5.51 -2.44 -26.35
C VAL A 329 -5.91 -3.56 -25.41
N SER A 330 -5.50 -3.50 -24.12
CA SER A 330 -5.82 -4.52 -23.15
C SER A 330 -6.05 -3.88 -21.79
N LEU A 331 -7.15 -4.22 -21.16
CA LEU A 331 -7.56 -3.73 -19.86
C LEU A 331 -7.09 -4.67 -18.72
N PRO A 332 -6.51 -4.17 -17.64
CA PRO A 332 -6.12 -4.95 -16.47
C PRO A 332 -7.35 -5.35 -15.62
N LYS A 333 -7.16 -6.29 -14.68
CA LYS A 333 -8.18 -6.61 -13.67
C LYS A 333 -8.38 -5.46 -12.67
N TYR A 334 -7.30 -4.76 -12.34
CA TYR A 334 -7.27 -3.57 -11.49
C TYR A 334 -6.56 -2.46 -12.24
N LEU A 335 -7.29 -1.41 -12.55
CA LEU A 335 -6.79 -0.24 -13.27
C LEU A 335 -6.34 0.81 -12.25
N ILE A 336 -5.10 1.26 -12.38
CA ILE A 336 -4.55 2.35 -11.59
C ILE A 336 -4.54 3.62 -12.44
N LEU A 337 -5.18 4.68 -11.93
CA LEU A 337 -5.15 6.01 -12.51
C LEU A 337 -4.34 6.94 -11.61
N HIS A 338 -3.40 7.67 -12.17
CA HIS A 338 -2.60 8.68 -11.48
C HIS A 338 -2.91 10.06 -12.08
N TYR A 339 -3.18 11.05 -11.23
CA TYR A 339 -3.47 12.43 -11.62
C TYR A 339 -2.23 13.27 -11.45
N LYS A 340 -1.74 13.87 -12.55
CA LYS A 340 -0.53 14.68 -12.54
C LYS A 340 -0.81 16.08 -11.96
N ARG A 341 -0.80 16.15 -10.63
CA ARG A 341 -1.05 17.40 -9.89
C ARG A 341 0.19 18.25 -9.67
N PHE A 342 1.36 17.63 -9.70
CA PHE A 342 2.62 18.32 -9.47
C PHE A 342 3.40 18.44 -10.76
N SER A 343 3.76 19.67 -11.12
CA SER A 343 4.65 20.02 -12.22
C SER A 343 5.87 20.77 -11.69
N THR A 344 6.95 20.71 -12.42
CA THR A 344 8.15 21.52 -12.14
C THR A 344 8.32 22.48 -13.30
N LEU A 345 8.23 23.76 -13.03
CA LEU A 345 8.47 24.80 -14.01
C LEU A 345 9.95 24.86 -14.41
N PRO A 346 10.29 25.49 -15.56
CA PRO A 346 11.68 25.61 -16.02
C PRO A 346 12.62 26.31 -15.04
N ASP A 347 12.09 27.14 -14.15
CA ASP A 347 12.82 27.82 -13.07
C ASP A 347 13.06 26.96 -11.84
N GLY A 348 12.57 25.69 -11.83
CA GLY A 348 12.67 24.76 -10.71
C GLY A 348 11.55 24.89 -9.68
N THR A 349 10.63 25.84 -9.83
CA THR A 349 9.47 26.00 -8.94
C THR A 349 8.52 24.83 -9.12
N LYS A 350 8.02 24.29 -8.00
CA LYS A 350 6.99 23.24 -8.01
C LYS A 350 5.61 23.90 -8.01
N GLU A 351 4.83 23.55 -8.99
CA GLU A 351 3.45 24.00 -9.14
C GLU A 351 2.49 22.85 -8.75
N TYR A 352 1.44 23.19 -8.02
CA TYR A 352 0.37 22.28 -7.63
C TYR A 352 -0.90 22.65 -8.38
N ASN A 353 -1.58 21.65 -8.96
CA ASN A 353 -2.85 21.82 -9.64
C ASN A 353 -3.99 21.27 -8.74
N GLY A 354 -4.82 22.19 -8.23
CA GLY A 354 -5.95 21.91 -7.32
C GLY A 354 -7.26 21.57 -8.02
N THR A 355 -7.29 21.39 -9.35
CA THR A 355 -8.50 21.06 -10.10
C THR A 355 -9.24 19.87 -9.50
N ILE A 356 -10.53 20.05 -9.22
CA ILE A 356 -11.40 18.98 -8.70
C ILE A 356 -11.79 18.05 -9.85
N VAL A 357 -11.60 16.74 -9.63
CA VAL A 357 -11.99 15.74 -10.61
C VAL A 357 -13.29 15.05 -10.19
N ASN A 358 -14.30 15.11 -11.04
CA ASN A 358 -15.56 14.40 -10.86
C ASN A 358 -15.48 13.00 -11.46
N PHE A 359 -15.75 11.97 -10.68
CA PHE A 359 -15.69 10.57 -11.08
C PHE A 359 -16.85 9.76 -10.51
N PRO A 360 -17.36 8.73 -11.20
CA PRO A 360 -18.36 7.83 -10.65
C PRO A 360 -17.72 6.90 -9.62
N LEU A 361 -18.41 6.51 -8.56
CA LEU A 361 -17.90 5.47 -7.64
C LEU A 361 -18.04 4.05 -8.22
N LYS A 362 -19.00 3.86 -9.11
CA LYS A 362 -19.31 2.56 -9.75
C LYS A 362 -19.59 2.74 -11.22
N GLY A 363 -19.27 1.69 -12.00
CA GLY A 363 -19.66 1.61 -13.40
C GLY A 363 -18.88 2.50 -14.34
N LEU A 364 -17.62 2.88 -14.02
CA LEU A 364 -16.76 3.57 -14.97
C LEU A 364 -16.60 2.70 -16.23
N ASP A 365 -17.13 3.19 -17.35
CA ASP A 365 -17.08 2.49 -18.64
C ASP A 365 -15.80 2.85 -19.41
N MET A 366 -15.00 1.83 -19.72
CA MET A 366 -13.77 1.97 -20.49
C MET A 366 -13.94 1.65 -21.98
N ALA A 367 -15.12 1.25 -22.43
CA ALA A 367 -15.38 0.94 -23.83
C ALA A 367 -15.05 2.07 -24.81
N PRO A 368 -15.32 3.36 -24.51
CA PRO A 368 -14.96 4.48 -25.40
C PRO A 368 -13.48 4.64 -25.66
N TYR A 369 -12.63 4.13 -24.79
CA TYR A 369 -11.15 4.28 -24.84
C TYR A 369 -10.44 3.05 -25.39
N THR A 370 -11.21 2.02 -25.77
CA THR A 370 -10.72 0.73 -26.28
C THR A 370 -11.36 0.42 -27.62
N LYS A 371 -10.68 -0.34 -28.48
CA LYS A 371 -11.29 -0.83 -29.75
C LYS A 371 -12.25 -2.01 -29.50
N GLY A 372 -13.45 -1.70 -28.97
CA GLY A 372 -14.51 -2.71 -28.82
C GLY A 372 -14.34 -3.68 -27.63
N LEU A 373 -13.45 -3.36 -26.67
CA LEU A 373 -13.35 -4.13 -25.43
C LEU A 373 -14.28 -3.54 -24.40
N GLU A 374 -15.26 -4.30 -23.98
CA GLU A 374 -16.11 -3.93 -22.85
C GLU A 374 -15.33 -4.07 -21.52
N GLY A 375 -15.49 -3.10 -20.64
CA GLY A 375 -14.90 -3.12 -19.31
C GLY A 375 -15.49 -2.05 -18.44
N LYS A 376 -16.29 -2.46 -17.45
CA LYS A 376 -16.81 -1.58 -16.40
C LYS A 376 -15.99 -1.77 -15.15
N TYR A 377 -15.75 -0.67 -14.43
CA TYR A 377 -14.94 -0.67 -13.24
C TYR A 377 -15.65 0.02 -12.07
N ASN A 378 -15.39 -0.47 -10.88
CA ASN A 378 -15.80 0.16 -9.63
C ASN A 378 -14.57 0.66 -8.88
N LEU A 379 -14.63 1.85 -8.32
CA LEU A 379 -13.59 2.41 -7.47
C LEU A 379 -13.48 1.60 -6.18
N ILE A 380 -12.26 1.27 -5.78
CA ILE A 380 -11.99 0.55 -4.52
C ILE A 380 -11.07 1.32 -3.59
N THR A 381 -10.20 2.17 -4.13
CA THR A 381 -9.25 2.96 -3.36
C THR A 381 -9.01 4.30 -4.04
N ASN A 382 -8.96 5.37 -3.24
CA ASN A 382 -8.62 6.71 -3.67
C ASN A 382 -7.56 7.28 -2.73
N ILE A 383 -6.36 7.54 -3.20
CA ILE A 383 -5.33 8.28 -2.47
C ILE A 383 -5.52 9.76 -2.79
N THR A 384 -5.58 10.58 -1.76
CA THR A 384 -5.80 12.02 -1.84
C THR A 384 -4.65 12.79 -1.21
N CYS A 385 -4.45 14.00 -1.71
CA CYS A 385 -3.50 14.96 -1.17
C CYS A 385 -4.26 16.11 -0.51
N GLU A 386 -3.87 16.52 0.66
CA GLU A 386 -4.33 17.74 1.33
C GLU A 386 -3.12 18.62 1.65
N GLY A 387 -3.32 19.94 1.60
CA GLY A 387 -2.26 20.90 1.88
C GLY A 387 -1.44 21.33 0.65
N GLY A 388 -0.98 22.59 0.65
CA GLY A 388 -0.19 23.18 -0.44
C GLY A 388 1.30 22.79 -0.38
N GLU A 389 2.10 23.53 0.42
CA GLU A 389 3.55 23.28 0.57
C GLU A 389 3.84 22.08 1.47
N GLU A 390 3.11 21.91 2.55
CA GLU A 390 3.15 20.72 3.41
C GLU A 390 2.06 19.75 2.97
N LYS A 391 2.48 18.69 2.26
CA LYS A 391 1.59 17.67 1.71
C LYS A 391 1.25 16.65 2.77
N GLU A 392 -0.03 16.42 2.99
CA GLU A 392 -0.54 15.32 3.79
C GLU A 392 -1.27 14.31 2.89
N TRP A 393 -0.92 13.05 3.04
CA TRP A 393 -1.52 11.97 2.25
C TRP A 393 -2.58 11.25 3.07
N SER A 394 -3.74 11.03 2.46
CA SER A 394 -4.78 10.17 3.02
C SER A 394 -5.26 9.14 1.99
N VAL A 395 -5.89 8.09 2.44
CA VAL A 395 -6.42 7.04 1.58
C VAL A 395 -7.86 6.72 1.95
N GLN A 396 -8.72 6.75 0.94
CA GLN A 396 -10.12 6.37 1.03
C GLN A 396 -10.26 4.93 0.51
N LEU A 397 -10.80 4.05 1.34
CA LEU A 397 -10.92 2.61 1.09
C LEU A 397 -12.39 2.21 1.05
N HIS A 398 -12.80 1.49 0.02
CA HIS A 398 -14.14 0.92 -0.05
C HIS A 398 -14.23 -0.34 0.81
N ASP A 399 -15.06 -0.30 1.85
CA ASP A 399 -15.39 -1.47 2.67
C ASP A 399 -16.54 -2.25 2.00
N GLU A 400 -16.21 -3.37 1.36
CA GLU A 400 -17.21 -4.21 0.69
C GLU A 400 -18.20 -4.84 1.69
N GLY A 401 -17.76 -5.14 2.92
CA GLY A 401 -18.59 -5.72 3.97
C GLY A 401 -19.71 -4.80 4.42
N ARG A 402 -19.41 -3.53 4.63
CA ARG A 402 -20.36 -2.48 5.04
C ARG A 402 -20.95 -1.70 3.87
N LYS A 403 -20.39 -1.86 2.66
CA LYS A 403 -20.73 -1.05 1.47
C LYS A 403 -20.57 0.46 1.71
N SER A 404 -19.60 0.82 2.53
CA SER A 404 -19.27 2.19 2.93
C SER A 404 -17.83 2.53 2.57
N TRP A 405 -17.44 3.78 2.77
CA TRP A 405 -16.07 4.23 2.58
C TRP A 405 -15.42 4.53 3.93
N VAL A 406 -14.12 4.28 4.02
CA VAL A 406 -13.30 4.57 5.19
C VAL A 406 -12.17 5.47 4.75
N ASP A 407 -12.03 6.62 5.37
CA ASP A 407 -10.91 7.54 5.18
C ASP A 407 -9.86 7.28 6.24
N VAL A 408 -8.63 7.00 5.83
CA VAL A 408 -7.50 6.69 6.71
C VAL A 408 -6.38 7.69 6.45
N ARG A 409 -6.03 8.44 7.49
CA ARG A 409 -4.87 9.32 7.51
C ARG A 409 -4.02 8.97 8.72
N ASP A 410 -2.90 8.30 8.47
CA ASP A 410 -2.03 7.75 9.51
C ASP A 410 -2.81 6.92 10.56
N LEU A 411 -2.96 7.40 11.78
CA LEU A 411 -3.71 6.73 12.85
C LEU A 411 -5.18 7.15 12.94
N VAL A 412 -5.58 8.17 12.17
CA VAL A 412 -6.95 8.66 12.16
C VAL A 412 -7.77 7.88 11.15
N ILE A 413 -8.87 7.29 11.62
CA ILE A 413 -9.79 6.49 10.80
C ILE A 413 -11.17 7.09 10.94
N SER A 414 -11.79 7.44 9.83
CA SER A 414 -13.12 8.04 9.78
C SER A 414 -14.02 7.26 8.83
N ASP A 415 -15.20 6.86 9.30
CA ASP A 415 -16.22 6.27 8.44
C ASP A 415 -16.89 7.37 7.63
N VAL A 416 -16.90 7.22 6.30
CA VAL A 416 -17.63 8.09 5.39
C VAL A 416 -19.03 7.54 5.22
N THR A 417 -20.01 8.20 5.86
CA THR A 417 -21.42 7.82 5.78
C THR A 417 -22.00 8.13 4.39
N GLU A 418 -23.16 7.54 4.06
CA GLU A 418 -23.85 7.81 2.78
C GLU A 418 -24.12 9.30 2.56
N LEU A 419 -24.44 10.04 3.62
CA LEU A 419 -24.66 11.50 3.59
C LEU A 419 -23.36 12.29 3.37
N GLY A 420 -22.20 11.70 3.62
CA GLY A 420 -20.87 12.29 3.45
C GLY A 420 -20.14 11.82 2.20
N GLN A 421 -20.77 11.08 1.29
CA GLN A 421 -20.11 10.62 0.06
C GLN A 421 -19.62 11.77 -0.81
N ASP A 422 -20.22 12.94 -0.73
CA ASP A 422 -19.72 14.15 -1.39
C ASP A 422 -18.31 14.52 -0.92
N SER A 423 -17.93 14.18 0.31
CA SER A 423 -16.58 14.41 0.82
C SER A 423 -15.50 13.61 0.09
N LEU A 424 -15.88 12.52 -0.60
CA LEU A 424 -14.95 11.74 -1.43
C LEU A 424 -14.48 12.52 -2.66
N TYR A 425 -15.31 13.44 -3.15
CA TYR A 425 -15.05 14.27 -4.33
C TYR A 425 -14.36 15.59 -3.98
N LEU A 426 -14.50 16.06 -2.75
CA LEU A 426 -13.94 17.34 -2.30
C LEU A 426 -12.45 17.29 -2.03
N LYS A 427 -11.88 16.08 -1.89
CA LYS A 427 -10.45 15.89 -1.68
C LYS A 427 -9.72 15.78 -3.02
N ASP A 428 -8.52 16.31 -3.07
CA ASP A 428 -7.68 16.26 -4.27
C ASP A 428 -7.19 14.84 -4.56
N THR A 429 -7.94 14.13 -5.41
CA THR A 429 -7.59 12.77 -5.83
C THR A 429 -6.23 12.74 -6.53
N TYR A 430 -5.35 11.80 -6.13
CA TYR A 430 -4.00 11.66 -6.66
C TYR A 430 -3.76 10.30 -7.32
N ILE A 431 -4.18 9.20 -6.68
CA ILE A 431 -4.12 7.85 -7.25
C ILE A 431 -5.44 7.14 -6.97
N GLN A 432 -6.04 6.57 -8.00
CA GLN A 432 -7.23 5.75 -7.89
C GLN A 432 -6.98 4.33 -8.34
N VAL A 433 -7.57 3.37 -7.65
CA VAL A 433 -7.59 1.96 -8.06
C VAL A 433 -9.01 1.52 -8.32
N TRP A 434 -9.21 1.01 -9.52
CA TRP A 434 -10.49 0.60 -10.05
C TRP A 434 -10.51 -0.91 -10.31
N LYS A 435 -11.45 -1.62 -9.74
CA LYS A 435 -11.64 -3.07 -9.92
C LYS A 435 -12.61 -3.34 -11.06
N ARG A 436 -12.21 -4.17 -12.02
CA ARG A 436 -13.07 -4.59 -13.13
C ARG A 436 -14.28 -5.37 -12.59
N VAL A 437 -15.47 -5.02 -13.09
CA VAL A 437 -16.71 -5.76 -12.85
C VAL A 437 -16.77 -6.87 -13.90
N ASN A 438 -16.98 -8.10 -13.47
CA ASN A 438 -17.12 -9.26 -14.35
C ASN A 438 -18.52 -9.29 -14.98
#